data_15b1ae440d4038c55c14d31eb4a58069
#
_entry.id   15b1ae440d4038c55c14d31eb4a58069
#
_cell.length_a   1.000
_cell.length_b   1.000
_cell.length_c   1.000
_cell.angle_alpha   90.00
_cell.angle_beta   90.00
_cell.angle_gamma   90.00
#
_symmetry.space_group_name_H-M   'P 1'
#
loop_
_entity.id
_entity.type
_entity.pdbx_description
1 polymer ?
#
loop_
_entity_poly.entity_id
_entity_poly.type
_entity_poly.pdbx_seq_one_letter_code
_entity_poly.pdbx_strand_id
1 'polypeptide(L)'
;MGNISYTAHVSNKKSAITSKSKLAAVAKHNLRKYKSSDYSKDNICIIYGTSNLIDDVKTVYHKEFDEALEEYNKKQIRPDRKIEDYFEHVAGKEQDMAVEIIIQIGDREFWKQFDDMKSYMKLSYQIILDELRKRLPQFVVANAVVHLDEDSPHMHIVGVPVADGYKKGLSKQVSKRKVFTKDVLSRVLQDELREVANKEVNLSLIHISEPTRH
;
A
#
# COMPACT_ATOMS: atom_id res chain seq x y z
N MET A 1 -1.42 -0.64 -29.45
CA MET A 1 -1.59 0.54 -28.60
C MET A 1 -0.28 0.88 -27.93
N GLY A 2 0.00 2.19 -27.66
CA GLY A 2 1.25 2.61 -27.03
C GLY A 2 1.34 2.20 -25.56
N ASN A 3 2.56 2.22 -25.01
CA ASN A 3 2.77 2.04 -23.57
C ASN A 3 2.09 3.18 -22.80
N ILE A 4 1.20 2.83 -21.86
CA ILE A 4 0.55 3.80 -20.97
C ILE A 4 1.55 4.18 -19.88
N SER A 5 1.56 5.45 -19.47
CA SER A 5 2.44 5.88 -18.40
C SER A 5 2.11 5.14 -17.09
N TYR A 6 3.14 4.70 -16.39
CA TYR A 6 3.03 3.97 -15.13
C TYR A 6 4.08 4.48 -14.17
N THR A 7 3.67 4.75 -12.95
CA THR A 7 4.58 5.09 -11.86
C THR A 7 4.22 4.31 -10.60
N ALA A 8 5.26 3.85 -9.89
CA ALA A 8 5.13 3.28 -8.56
C ALA A 8 6.11 3.98 -7.62
N HIS A 9 5.59 4.70 -6.64
CA HIS A 9 6.36 5.43 -5.65
C HIS A 9 6.24 4.78 -4.28
N VAL A 10 7.37 4.49 -3.65
CA VAL A 10 7.44 4.03 -2.26
C VAL A 10 7.77 5.23 -1.38
N SER A 11 7.06 5.39 -0.26
CA SER A 11 7.34 6.47 0.70
C SER A 11 8.83 6.59 0.98
N ASN A 12 9.37 7.80 0.83
CA ASN A 12 10.79 8.11 1.03
C ASN A 12 11.03 8.68 2.43
N LYS A 13 12.25 9.19 2.71
CA LYS A 13 12.59 9.76 4.03
C LYS A 13 11.65 10.89 4.47
N LYS A 14 11.13 11.70 3.53
CA LYS A 14 10.23 12.83 3.85
C LYS A 14 8.81 12.35 4.13
N SER A 15 8.33 11.34 3.40
CA SER A 15 6.99 10.75 3.52
C SER A 15 6.95 9.46 4.37
N ALA A 16 8.05 9.12 5.05
CA ALA A 16 8.14 7.92 5.88
C ALA A 16 7.13 7.94 7.04
N ILE A 17 6.40 6.85 7.21
CA ILE A 17 5.42 6.68 8.29
C ILE A 17 6.15 6.15 9.53
N THR A 18 6.71 7.07 10.34
CA THR A 18 7.56 6.74 11.50
C THR A 18 6.88 7.04 12.84
N SER A 19 5.60 7.43 12.83
CA SER A 19 4.83 7.71 14.05
C SER A 19 3.34 7.52 13.84
N LYS A 20 2.60 7.38 14.92
CA LYS A 20 1.12 7.31 14.89
C LYS A 20 0.49 8.56 14.27
N SER A 21 1.06 9.73 14.50
CA SER A 21 0.56 10.98 13.90
C SER A 21 0.73 11.00 12.39
N LYS A 22 1.86 10.51 11.86
CA LYS A 22 2.07 10.37 10.42
C LYS A 22 1.15 9.32 9.81
N LEU A 23 0.95 8.19 10.49
CA LEU A 23 -0.01 7.17 10.06
C LEU A 23 -1.44 7.75 10.01
N ALA A 24 -1.83 8.54 11.02
CA ALA A 24 -3.12 9.21 11.05
C ALA A 24 -3.28 10.24 9.92
N ALA A 25 -2.21 10.96 9.57
CA ALA A 25 -2.22 11.90 8.45
C ALA A 25 -2.43 11.18 7.11
N VAL A 26 -1.72 10.05 6.89
CA VAL A 26 -1.92 9.19 5.71
C VAL A 26 -3.35 8.63 5.67
N ALA A 27 -3.86 8.10 6.79
CA ALA A 27 -5.23 7.60 6.89
C ALA A 27 -6.27 8.69 6.57
N LYS A 28 -6.04 9.92 7.05
CA LYS A 28 -6.90 11.07 6.78
C LYS A 28 -6.92 11.42 5.30
N HIS A 29 -5.76 11.40 4.64
CA HIS A 29 -5.64 11.67 3.20
C HIS A 29 -6.29 10.56 2.36
N ASN A 30 -5.86 9.32 2.56
CA ASN A 30 -6.27 8.19 1.71
C ASN A 30 -7.79 7.91 1.81
N LEU A 31 -8.37 8.11 2.99
CA LEU A 31 -9.79 7.87 3.25
C LEU A 31 -10.64 9.15 3.15
N ARG A 32 -10.09 10.25 2.63
CA ARG A 32 -10.78 11.54 2.49
C ARG A 32 -11.52 11.97 3.77
N LYS A 33 -10.90 11.78 4.93
CA LYS A 33 -11.45 12.13 6.26
C LYS A 33 -11.26 13.62 6.59
N TYR A 34 -11.51 14.49 5.61
CA TYR A 34 -11.49 15.94 5.78
C TYR A 34 -12.55 16.57 4.85
N LYS A 35 -12.98 17.76 5.20
CA LYS A 35 -13.88 18.54 4.34
C LYS A 35 -13.04 19.25 3.28
N SER A 36 -13.39 19.08 2.02
CA SER A 36 -12.81 19.78 0.88
C SER A 36 -13.89 20.02 -0.17
N SER A 37 -13.78 21.11 -0.92
CA SER A 37 -14.59 21.35 -2.12
C SER A 37 -14.17 20.45 -3.29
N ASP A 38 -12.90 20.03 -3.29
CA ASP A 38 -12.27 19.39 -4.45
C ASP A 38 -12.26 17.86 -4.35
N TYR A 39 -12.46 17.30 -3.14
CA TYR A 39 -12.38 15.87 -2.88
C TYR A 39 -13.61 15.34 -2.16
N SER A 40 -14.13 14.20 -2.61
CA SER A 40 -15.30 13.54 -2.04
C SER A 40 -15.01 12.10 -1.63
N LYS A 41 -15.59 11.69 -0.50
CA LYS A 41 -15.56 10.28 -0.06
C LYS A 41 -16.27 9.34 -1.03
N ASP A 42 -17.16 9.85 -1.84
CA ASP A 42 -17.92 9.05 -2.83
C ASP A 42 -17.06 8.69 -4.05
N ASN A 43 -15.92 9.37 -4.22
CA ASN A 43 -15.00 9.20 -5.35
C ASN A 43 -13.77 8.38 -4.99
N ILE A 44 -13.74 7.74 -3.83
CA ILE A 44 -12.70 6.78 -3.47
C ILE A 44 -13.26 5.37 -3.41
N CYS A 45 -12.40 4.40 -3.70
CA CYS A 45 -12.76 3.00 -3.64
C CYS A 45 -11.78 2.23 -2.74
N ILE A 46 -12.26 1.77 -1.58
CA ILE A 46 -11.48 0.85 -0.73
C ILE A 46 -11.54 -0.52 -1.39
N ILE A 47 -10.40 -1.02 -1.86
CA ILE A 47 -10.28 -2.33 -2.52
C ILE A 47 -9.65 -3.38 -1.62
N TYR A 48 -9.05 -2.96 -0.49
CA TYR A 48 -8.54 -3.85 0.54
C TYR A 48 -8.55 -3.15 1.91
N GLY A 49 -8.81 -3.90 2.98
CA GLY A 49 -8.94 -3.34 4.33
C GLY A 49 -10.31 -2.69 4.58
N THR A 50 -10.34 -1.76 5.51
CA THR A 50 -11.58 -1.12 5.98
C THR A 50 -11.52 0.41 5.88
N SER A 51 -12.56 1.08 6.34
CA SER A 51 -12.57 2.55 6.51
C SER A 51 -11.74 3.02 7.72
N ASN A 52 -11.03 2.14 8.41
CA ASN A 52 -10.13 2.45 9.51
C ASN A 52 -8.71 1.92 9.28
N LEU A 53 -7.96 2.62 8.44
CA LEU A 53 -6.59 2.26 8.06
C LEU A 53 -5.66 2.03 9.28
N ILE A 54 -5.86 2.75 10.38
CA ILE A 54 -5.02 2.60 11.58
C ILE A 54 -5.26 1.23 12.22
N ASP A 55 -6.52 0.80 12.35
CA ASP A 55 -6.86 -0.51 12.90
C ASP A 55 -6.46 -1.63 11.96
N ASP A 56 -6.54 -1.41 10.63
CA ASP A 56 -6.04 -2.36 9.64
C ASP A 56 -4.54 -2.60 9.82
N VAL A 57 -3.74 -1.53 10.01
CA VAL A 57 -2.30 -1.66 10.29
C VAL A 57 -2.04 -2.37 11.62
N LYS A 58 -2.77 -2.04 12.69
CA LYS A 58 -2.66 -2.74 13.99
C LYS A 58 -2.98 -4.22 13.86
N THR A 59 -4.01 -4.56 13.10
CA THR A 59 -4.39 -5.97 12.83
C THR A 59 -3.24 -6.74 12.17
N VAL A 60 -2.54 -6.11 11.21
CA VAL A 60 -1.34 -6.72 10.62
C VAL A 60 -0.25 -6.91 11.67
N TYR A 61 -0.02 -5.93 12.55
CA TYR A 61 0.99 -6.05 13.61
C TYR A 61 0.70 -7.24 14.53
N HIS A 62 -0.53 -7.37 15.03
CA HIS A 62 -0.93 -8.49 15.88
C HIS A 62 -0.76 -9.84 15.16
N LYS A 63 -1.25 -9.93 13.93
CA LYS A 63 -1.15 -11.15 13.14
C LYS A 63 0.30 -11.59 12.89
N GLU A 64 1.18 -10.63 12.59
CA GLU A 64 2.53 -10.95 12.13
C GLU A 64 3.56 -11.05 13.26
N PHE A 65 3.34 -10.35 14.38
CA PHE A 65 4.40 -10.19 15.38
C PHE A 65 4.07 -10.73 16.78
N ASP A 66 2.80 -11.01 17.13
CA ASP A 66 2.45 -11.42 18.50
C ASP A 66 3.16 -12.71 18.94
N GLU A 67 3.28 -13.70 18.06
CA GLU A 67 4.02 -14.95 18.35
C GLU A 67 5.51 -14.66 18.63
N ALA A 68 6.17 -13.88 17.77
CA ALA A 68 7.58 -13.49 17.95
C ALA A 68 7.77 -12.61 19.20
N LEU A 69 6.77 -11.79 19.53
CA LEU A 69 6.75 -10.97 20.74
C LEU A 69 6.66 -11.82 22.00
N GLU A 70 5.77 -12.81 22.03
CA GLU A 70 5.66 -13.75 23.15
C GLU A 70 6.96 -14.51 23.36
N GLU A 71 7.55 -15.05 22.30
CA GLU A 71 8.83 -15.76 22.36
C GLU A 71 9.96 -14.86 22.89
N TYR A 72 10.00 -13.60 22.44
CA TYR A 72 10.95 -12.63 22.93
C TYR A 72 10.75 -12.37 24.43
N ASN A 73 9.51 -12.10 24.86
CA ASN A 73 9.17 -11.78 26.25
C ASN A 73 9.42 -12.93 27.22
N LYS A 74 9.22 -14.19 26.78
CA LYS A 74 9.54 -15.40 27.59
C LYS A 74 11.05 -15.48 27.94
N LYS A 75 11.92 -14.93 27.09
CA LYS A 75 13.38 -14.92 27.30
C LYS A 75 13.85 -13.75 28.18
N GLN A 76 12.98 -12.78 28.49
CA GLN A 76 13.34 -11.61 29.27
C GLN A 76 13.14 -11.85 30.78
N ILE A 77 14.25 -11.86 31.51
CA ILE A 77 14.23 -11.98 32.98
C ILE A 77 13.77 -10.66 33.62
N ARG A 78 14.20 -9.53 33.05
CA ARG A 78 13.91 -8.20 33.56
C ARG A 78 12.61 -7.65 32.99
N PRO A 79 11.63 -7.21 33.85
CA PRO A 79 10.34 -6.68 33.37
C PRO A 79 10.48 -5.47 32.45
N ASP A 80 11.44 -4.58 32.71
CA ASP A 80 11.70 -3.37 31.92
C ASP A 80 12.18 -3.65 30.48
N ARG A 81 12.55 -4.90 30.16
CA ARG A 81 12.90 -5.33 28.79
C ARG A 81 11.77 -5.98 28.04
N LYS A 82 10.66 -6.29 28.70
CA LYS A 82 9.48 -6.83 28.05
C LYS A 82 8.77 -5.73 27.23
N ILE A 83 8.24 -6.13 26.11
CA ILE A 83 7.48 -5.27 25.22
C ILE A 83 6.03 -5.67 25.36
N GLU A 84 5.15 -4.76 25.74
CA GLU A 84 3.73 -5.03 25.93
C GLU A 84 2.99 -5.09 24.59
N ASP A 85 3.29 -4.13 23.70
CA ASP A 85 2.68 -4.00 22.38
C ASP A 85 3.75 -3.63 21.36
N TYR A 86 3.89 -4.43 20.28
CA TYR A 86 4.94 -4.20 19.31
C TYR A 86 4.64 -3.03 18.38
N PHE A 87 3.37 -2.72 18.11
CA PHE A 87 2.99 -1.53 17.34
C PHE A 87 3.38 -0.26 18.09
N GLU A 88 3.06 -0.15 19.38
CA GLU A 88 3.44 0.96 20.23
C GLU A 88 4.97 1.07 20.38
N HIS A 89 5.64 -0.07 20.53
CA HIS A 89 7.10 -0.13 20.61
C HIS A 89 7.79 0.41 19.36
N VAL A 90 7.29 0.07 18.16
CA VAL A 90 7.82 0.56 16.90
C VAL A 90 7.48 2.04 16.69
N ALA A 91 6.26 2.46 17.05
CA ALA A 91 5.83 3.87 16.95
C ALA A 91 6.65 4.82 17.83
N GLY A 92 7.27 4.30 18.90
CA GLY A 92 8.20 5.05 19.76
C GLY A 92 9.63 5.15 19.22
N LYS A 93 9.91 4.57 18.04
CA LYS A 93 11.24 4.60 17.41
C LYS A 93 11.21 5.40 16.12
N GLU A 94 12.33 5.97 15.72
CA GLU A 94 12.48 6.69 14.45
C GLU A 94 12.72 5.72 13.27
N GLN A 95 11.80 4.76 13.09
CA GLN A 95 11.83 3.81 11.97
C GLN A 95 10.47 3.74 11.28
N ASP A 96 10.45 3.31 10.01
CA ASP A 96 9.19 3.09 9.29
C ASP A 96 8.36 2.02 10.02
N MET A 97 7.19 2.39 10.52
CA MET A 97 6.21 1.46 11.11
C MET A 97 5.25 0.89 10.08
N ALA A 98 5.06 1.59 8.99
CA ALA A 98 4.33 1.18 7.80
C ALA A 98 4.97 1.86 6.59
N VAL A 99 4.67 1.35 5.40
CA VAL A 99 5.15 1.90 4.13
C VAL A 99 3.94 2.15 3.25
N GLU A 100 3.92 3.28 2.57
CA GLU A 100 2.96 3.57 1.53
C GLU A 100 3.59 3.37 0.16
N ILE A 101 2.86 2.71 -0.73
CA ILE A 101 3.14 2.63 -2.17
C ILE A 101 2.00 3.35 -2.89
N ILE A 102 2.34 4.26 -3.80
CA ILE A 102 1.37 4.92 -4.68
C ILE A 102 1.61 4.42 -6.09
N ILE A 103 0.59 3.83 -6.71
CA ILE A 103 0.63 3.38 -8.09
C ILE A 103 -0.33 4.23 -8.91
N GLN A 104 0.20 4.90 -9.93
CA GLN A 104 -0.57 5.68 -10.88
C GLN A 104 -0.41 5.09 -12.28
N ILE A 105 -1.52 5.01 -13.02
CA ILE A 105 -1.58 4.52 -14.40
C ILE A 105 -2.24 5.58 -15.26
N GLY A 106 -1.60 5.92 -16.36
CA GLY A 106 -2.00 7.06 -17.18
C GLY A 106 -1.62 8.39 -16.54
N ASP A 107 -1.40 9.38 -17.35
CA ASP A 107 -1.22 10.76 -16.94
C ASP A 107 -2.50 11.57 -17.18
N ARG A 108 -2.45 12.86 -16.84
CA ARG A 108 -3.56 13.77 -17.00
C ARG A 108 -4.04 13.87 -18.45
N GLU A 109 -3.12 13.89 -19.42
CA GLU A 109 -3.49 14.02 -20.84
C GLU A 109 -4.16 12.74 -21.37
N PHE A 110 -3.71 11.57 -20.90
CA PHE A 110 -4.37 10.31 -21.18
C PHE A 110 -5.80 10.31 -20.64
N TRP A 111 -6.00 10.66 -19.36
CA TRP A 111 -7.31 10.59 -18.72
C TRP A 111 -8.29 11.67 -19.19
N LYS A 112 -7.84 12.80 -19.74
CA LYS A 112 -8.74 13.74 -20.41
C LYS A 112 -9.44 13.13 -21.62
N GLN A 113 -8.80 12.15 -22.28
CA GLN A 113 -9.39 11.47 -23.45
C GLN A 113 -10.33 10.32 -23.03
N PHE A 114 -10.20 9.80 -21.80
CA PHE A 114 -10.87 8.62 -21.30
C PHE A 114 -11.52 8.87 -19.93
N ASP A 115 -12.07 10.06 -19.69
CA ASP A 115 -12.60 10.45 -18.37
C ASP A 115 -13.74 9.50 -17.90
N ASP A 116 -14.64 9.13 -18.79
CA ASP A 116 -15.74 8.21 -18.51
C ASP A 116 -15.27 6.80 -18.10
N MET A 117 -14.02 6.49 -18.35
CA MET A 117 -13.43 5.16 -18.10
C MET A 117 -12.74 5.05 -16.74
N LYS A 118 -12.55 6.14 -16.01
CA LYS A 118 -11.89 6.12 -14.69
C LYS A 118 -12.56 5.15 -13.71
N SER A 119 -13.88 5.05 -13.75
CA SER A 119 -14.66 4.15 -12.88
C SER A 119 -14.33 2.67 -13.09
N TYR A 120 -13.92 2.27 -14.29
CA TYR A 120 -13.55 0.89 -14.62
C TYR A 120 -12.17 0.50 -14.08
N MET A 121 -11.36 1.47 -13.71
CA MET A 121 -10.01 1.23 -13.18
C MET A 121 -9.97 0.46 -11.86
N LYS A 122 -11.09 0.40 -11.14
CA LYS A 122 -11.19 -0.36 -9.89
C LYS A 122 -10.71 -1.81 -10.07
N LEU A 123 -11.18 -2.50 -11.11
CA LEU A 123 -10.81 -3.89 -11.37
C LEU A 123 -9.33 -4.01 -11.74
N SER A 124 -8.82 -3.14 -12.58
CA SER A 124 -7.40 -3.12 -12.96
C SER A 124 -6.50 -2.92 -11.74
N TYR A 125 -6.84 -1.99 -10.84
CA TYR A 125 -6.11 -1.78 -9.60
C TYR A 125 -6.21 -2.97 -8.64
N GLN A 126 -7.36 -3.66 -8.59
CA GLN A 126 -7.49 -4.88 -7.80
C GLN A 126 -6.52 -5.97 -8.29
N ILE A 127 -6.44 -6.20 -9.60
CA ILE A 127 -5.52 -7.18 -10.19
C ILE A 127 -4.06 -6.81 -9.89
N ILE A 128 -3.69 -5.52 -10.02
CA ILE A 128 -2.34 -5.05 -9.72
C ILE A 128 -2.01 -5.25 -8.24
N LEU A 129 -2.95 -4.99 -7.35
CA LEU A 129 -2.78 -5.22 -5.90
C LEU A 129 -2.56 -6.71 -5.60
N ASP A 130 -3.34 -7.59 -6.21
CA ASP A 130 -3.21 -9.04 -6.01
C ASP A 130 -1.87 -9.56 -6.55
N GLU A 131 -1.40 -9.03 -7.68
CA GLU A 131 -0.09 -9.34 -8.22
C GLU A 131 1.06 -8.79 -7.35
N LEU A 132 0.93 -7.59 -6.79
CA LEU A 132 1.88 -7.07 -5.80
C LEU A 132 1.98 -8.00 -4.58
N ARG A 133 0.84 -8.42 -4.03
CA ARG A 133 0.80 -9.30 -2.85
C ARG A 133 1.43 -10.68 -3.10
N LYS A 134 1.30 -11.21 -4.31
CA LYS A 134 1.96 -12.47 -4.73
C LYS A 134 3.47 -12.31 -4.87
N ARG A 135 3.93 -11.21 -5.47
CA ARG A 135 5.36 -10.97 -5.76
C ARG A 135 6.14 -10.47 -4.57
N LEU A 136 5.48 -9.80 -3.65
CA LEU A 136 6.09 -9.21 -2.46
C LEU A 136 5.33 -9.57 -1.17
N PRO A 137 5.23 -10.87 -0.82
CA PRO A 137 4.47 -11.32 0.35
C PRO A 137 4.99 -10.78 1.68
N GLN A 138 6.26 -10.35 1.74
CA GLN A 138 6.85 -9.71 2.91
C GLN A 138 6.35 -8.27 3.14
N PHE A 139 5.74 -7.65 2.15
CA PHE A 139 4.99 -6.42 2.32
C PHE A 139 3.53 -6.76 2.58
N VAL A 140 3.19 -6.94 3.86
CA VAL A 140 1.84 -7.33 4.27
C VAL A 140 0.91 -6.12 4.15
N VAL A 141 0.09 -6.12 3.11
CA VAL A 141 -0.86 -5.04 2.84
C VAL A 141 -1.91 -4.98 3.96
N ALA A 142 -2.10 -3.79 4.52
CA ALA A 142 -3.11 -3.49 5.52
C ALA A 142 -4.34 -2.83 4.89
N ASN A 143 -4.12 -1.85 4.00
CA ASN A 143 -5.21 -1.10 3.38
C ASN A 143 -4.81 -0.67 1.97
N ALA A 144 -5.78 -0.65 1.05
CA ALA A 144 -5.59 -0.11 -0.30
C ALA A 144 -6.83 0.64 -0.77
N VAL A 145 -6.62 1.86 -1.23
CA VAL A 145 -7.68 2.79 -1.67
C VAL A 145 -7.32 3.34 -3.04
N VAL A 146 -8.28 3.33 -3.95
CA VAL A 146 -8.18 3.98 -5.26
C VAL A 146 -8.86 5.33 -5.19
N HIS A 147 -8.16 6.38 -5.58
CA HIS A 147 -8.67 7.73 -5.77
C HIS A 147 -9.09 7.92 -7.23
N LEU A 148 -10.34 8.28 -7.45
CA LEU A 148 -10.94 8.56 -8.76
C LEU A 148 -11.33 10.04 -8.90
N ASP A 149 -11.13 10.83 -7.85
CA ASP A 149 -11.49 12.25 -7.74
C ASP A 149 -10.38 13.21 -8.16
N GLU A 150 -9.27 12.71 -8.65
CA GLU A 150 -8.16 13.50 -9.14
C GLU A 150 -8.01 13.39 -10.67
N ASP A 151 -7.20 14.25 -11.27
CA ASP A 151 -6.97 14.29 -12.72
C ASP A 151 -6.54 12.92 -13.28
N SER A 152 -5.78 12.17 -12.51
CA SER A 152 -5.33 10.81 -12.84
C SER A 152 -5.69 9.83 -11.71
N PRO A 153 -6.43 8.75 -11.99
CA PRO A 153 -6.66 7.70 -11.02
C PRO A 153 -5.35 7.13 -10.47
N HIS A 154 -5.30 6.91 -9.16
CA HIS A 154 -4.15 6.29 -8.52
C HIS A 154 -4.56 5.51 -7.28
N MET A 155 -3.73 4.53 -6.92
CA MET A 155 -3.97 3.65 -5.79
C MET A 155 -2.95 3.91 -4.69
N HIS A 156 -3.43 4.16 -3.48
CA HIS A 156 -2.65 4.22 -2.26
C HIS A 156 -2.68 2.85 -1.57
N ILE A 157 -1.53 2.25 -1.35
CA ILE A 157 -1.37 0.96 -0.68
C ILE A 157 -0.55 1.16 0.57
N VAL A 158 -1.13 0.93 1.74
CA VAL A 158 -0.41 0.97 3.02
C VAL A 158 -0.25 -0.44 3.56
N GLY A 159 0.97 -0.79 3.92
CA GLY A 159 1.29 -2.11 4.46
C GLY A 159 2.49 -2.07 5.41
N VAL A 160 2.71 -3.19 6.06
CA VAL A 160 3.79 -3.40 7.02
C VAL A 160 4.88 -4.26 6.37
N PRO A 161 6.13 -3.76 6.28
CA PRO A 161 7.24 -4.55 5.74
C PRO A 161 7.75 -5.52 6.83
N VAL A 162 7.44 -6.79 6.68
CA VAL A 162 7.76 -7.86 7.64
C VAL A 162 9.01 -8.60 7.20
N ALA A 163 9.98 -8.74 8.10
CA ALA A 163 11.22 -9.46 7.83
C ALA A 163 11.60 -10.40 8.97
N ASP A 164 12.02 -11.60 8.60
CA ASP A 164 12.38 -12.68 9.50
C ASP A 164 13.90 -12.81 9.71
N GLY A 165 14.28 -13.76 10.57
CA GLY A 165 15.66 -14.19 10.75
C GLY A 165 16.53 -13.25 11.58
N TYR A 166 15.94 -12.46 12.45
CA TYR A 166 16.70 -11.62 13.37
C TYR A 166 17.23 -12.41 14.57
N LYS A 167 18.51 -12.25 14.85
CA LYS A 167 19.18 -12.85 16.03
C LYS A 167 19.07 -11.99 17.30
N LYS A 168 18.75 -10.70 17.15
CA LYS A 168 18.60 -9.73 18.25
C LYS A 168 17.21 -9.11 18.20
N GLY A 169 16.59 -8.93 19.37
CA GLY A 169 15.20 -8.50 19.47
C GLY A 169 14.23 -9.62 19.13
N LEU A 170 13.07 -9.29 18.53
CA LEU A 170 12.13 -10.27 18.01
C LEU A 170 12.75 -11.02 16.83
N SER A 171 12.42 -12.30 16.65
CA SER A 171 12.85 -13.10 15.49
C SER A 171 12.28 -12.57 14.17
N LYS A 172 11.11 -11.96 14.23
CA LYS A 172 10.40 -11.27 13.14
C LYS A 172 10.22 -9.80 13.50
N GLN A 173 10.58 -8.88 12.60
CA GLN A 173 10.57 -7.44 12.86
C GLN A 173 10.10 -6.64 11.64
N VAL A 174 9.60 -5.44 11.89
CA VAL A 174 9.35 -4.46 10.81
C VAL A 174 10.67 -4.02 10.21
N SER A 175 10.82 -4.11 8.88
CA SER A 175 12.04 -3.66 8.20
C SER A 175 11.81 -3.29 6.74
N LYS A 176 11.61 -2.01 6.47
CA LYS A 176 11.55 -1.48 5.11
C LYS A 176 12.80 -1.84 4.30
N ARG A 177 13.98 -1.69 4.89
CA ARG A 177 15.26 -1.93 4.21
C ARG A 177 15.43 -3.38 3.72
N LYS A 178 14.93 -4.37 4.49
CA LYS A 178 15.03 -5.79 4.10
C LYS A 178 14.00 -6.16 3.05
N VAL A 179 12.83 -5.55 3.08
CA VAL A 179 11.73 -5.85 2.15
C VAL A 179 11.89 -5.08 0.84
N PHE A 180 12.14 -3.78 0.90
CA PHE A 180 12.28 -2.94 -0.28
C PHE A 180 13.75 -2.81 -0.71
N THR A 181 14.29 -3.91 -1.20
CA THR A 181 15.64 -3.96 -1.79
C THR A 181 15.68 -3.23 -3.14
N LYS A 182 16.88 -2.96 -3.67
CA LYS A 182 17.02 -2.37 -5.01
C LYS A 182 16.34 -3.23 -6.09
N ASP A 183 16.47 -4.56 -6.00
CA ASP A 183 15.81 -5.49 -6.91
C ASP A 183 14.29 -5.39 -6.83
N VAL A 184 13.71 -5.36 -5.63
CA VAL A 184 12.26 -5.17 -5.46
C VAL A 184 11.79 -3.84 -6.05
N LEU A 185 12.53 -2.75 -5.79
CA LEU A 185 12.17 -1.43 -6.29
C LEU A 185 12.24 -1.33 -7.83
N SER A 186 13.23 -1.95 -8.47
CA SER A 186 13.37 -1.92 -9.94
C SER A 186 12.53 -3.02 -10.61
N ARG A 187 12.83 -4.28 -10.32
CA ARG A 187 12.24 -5.41 -11.02
C ARG A 187 10.75 -5.58 -10.67
N VAL A 188 10.39 -5.65 -9.39
CA VAL A 188 9.00 -5.94 -9.01
C VAL A 188 8.11 -4.72 -9.26
N LEU A 189 8.47 -3.56 -8.70
CA LEU A 189 7.58 -2.40 -8.74
C LEU A 189 7.62 -1.65 -10.07
N GLN A 190 8.77 -1.55 -10.76
CA GLN A 190 8.86 -0.77 -11.99
C GLN A 190 8.70 -1.62 -13.26
N ASP A 191 9.19 -2.86 -13.29
CA ASP A 191 9.12 -3.67 -14.51
C ASP A 191 7.91 -4.61 -14.48
N GLU A 192 7.85 -5.57 -13.57
CA GLU A 192 6.81 -6.61 -13.56
C GLU A 192 5.40 -6.05 -13.34
N LEU A 193 5.20 -5.14 -12.38
CA LEU A 193 3.88 -4.55 -12.16
C LEU A 193 3.47 -3.57 -13.27
N ARG A 194 4.43 -2.93 -13.95
CA ARG A 194 4.17 -2.14 -15.14
C ARG A 194 3.62 -2.99 -16.29
N GLU A 195 4.19 -4.18 -16.49
CA GLU A 195 3.70 -5.12 -17.51
C GLU A 195 2.25 -5.56 -17.22
N VAL A 196 1.95 -5.87 -15.94
CA VAL A 196 0.58 -6.17 -15.51
C VAL A 196 -0.34 -5.00 -15.76
N ALA A 197 0.04 -3.78 -15.36
CA ALA A 197 -0.75 -2.58 -15.54
C ALA A 197 -1.05 -2.30 -17.02
N ASN A 198 -0.04 -2.38 -17.88
CA ASN A 198 -0.21 -2.18 -19.32
C ASN A 198 -1.17 -3.21 -19.93
N LYS A 199 -1.06 -4.48 -19.53
CA LYS A 199 -1.96 -5.53 -19.99
C LYS A 199 -3.40 -5.28 -19.58
N GLU A 200 -3.65 -4.99 -18.30
CA GLU A 200 -4.98 -4.81 -17.75
C GLU A 200 -5.69 -3.58 -18.32
N VAL A 201 -4.98 -2.46 -18.47
CA VAL A 201 -5.58 -1.24 -19.05
C VAL A 201 -5.87 -1.44 -20.54
N ASN A 202 -4.97 -2.06 -21.30
CA ASN A 202 -5.23 -2.35 -22.71
C ASN A 202 -6.44 -3.28 -22.89
N LEU A 203 -6.63 -4.28 -22.03
CA LEU A 203 -7.82 -5.14 -22.05
C LEU A 203 -9.08 -4.36 -21.73
N SER A 204 -9.07 -3.50 -20.74
CA SER A 204 -10.19 -2.64 -20.37
C SER A 204 -10.58 -1.70 -21.51
N LEU A 205 -9.58 -1.08 -22.19
CA LEU A 205 -9.81 -0.21 -23.34
C LEU A 205 -10.43 -0.95 -24.54
N ILE A 206 -10.03 -2.20 -24.81
CA ILE A 206 -10.59 -3.02 -25.90
C ILE A 206 -12.05 -3.36 -25.60
N HIS A 207 -12.39 -3.82 -24.40
CA HIS A 207 -13.75 -4.20 -24.03
C HIS A 207 -14.76 -3.04 -24.10
N ILE A 208 -14.30 -1.81 -23.89
CA ILE A 208 -15.16 -0.64 -23.95
C ILE A 208 -15.31 -0.09 -25.37
N SER A 209 -14.28 -0.28 -26.22
CA SER A 209 -14.31 0.16 -27.61
C SER A 209 -15.04 -0.79 -28.57
N GLU A 210 -15.36 -2.02 -28.13
CA GLU A 210 -16.22 -2.93 -28.93
C GLU A 210 -17.70 -2.58 -28.66
N PRO A 211 -18.43 -2.03 -29.65
CA PRO A 211 -19.88 -1.86 -29.51
C PRO A 211 -20.48 -3.26 -29.34
N THR A 212 -21.27 -3.44 -28.27
CA THR A 212 -22.12 -4.62 -28.09
C THR A 212 -22.96 -4.79 -29.36
N ARG A 213 -22.57 -5.73 -30.21
CA ARG A 213 -23.45 -6.20 -31.30
C ARG A 213 -24.55 -7.01 -30.65
N HIS A 214 -25.71 -6.38 -30.46
CA HIS A 214 -27.00 -7.05 -30.27
C HIS A 214 -27.61 -7.34 -31.59
#